data_dce46450336ad12b2399e512b2549cfb
#
_entry.id   dce46450336ad12b2399e512b2549cfb
#
_cell.length_a   1.000
_cell.length_b   1.000
_cell.length_c   1.000
_cell.angle_alpha   90.00
_cell.angle_beta   90.00
_cell.angle_gamma   90.00
#
_symmetry.space_group_name_H-M   'P 1'
#
loop_
_entity.id
_entity.type
_entity.pdbx_description
1 polymer ?
#
loop_
_entity_poly.entity_id
_entity_poly.type
_entity_poly.pdbx_seq_one_letter_code
_entity_poly.pdbx_strand_id
1 'polypeptide(L)'
;MNDSAAKRESGKHSSPSTVESNLPSWLTPMERLHQLRDSDSYPNAIVARLIIEGVINRELLEQSLQFVARRHEMMFAKLSPSQKRWLPSSSTDLLSKINWHKGDYDPNQHRIGPIRLNSDPGCVCDAFVGAERTSLFMQMHHARVDGLGAIQGIQETLRVYDNLYNQRAIDDGLRRLDEGRFAKRGQIGLFQKGWWRRVHLQWIPAYGAAKFALAKITHLLPEWKKETQPAPLKNYLTYCRRKLDPQVLKQLRAGDRTANDRLLAGVFLAIDRFQTEIKQSRGNKKIRIVVPISIRERADLRGTICNRVALIQLDRADKDFADPEGLAWGINHELGFVSKYKFEKSFGIVLRLMSIVPGFFRWRIKRRSVRTTTVLTNLGTPFRKSKLPRQEGALTVGDLRLVDVELIPPVHDLIPAVFLFSTFEERSAITINYDQRVLSCPQAERLLEIYFEEICRLVDGLPAS
;
A
#
# COMPACT_ATOMS: atom_id res chain seq x y z
N MET A 1 55.03 -37.59 49.29
CA MET A 1 55.41 -36.92 48.01
C MET A 1 54.17 -36.90 47.18
N ASN A 2 53.47 -35.77 47.23
CA ASN A 2 52.18 -35.59 46.57
C ASN A 2 52.42 -34.63 45.41
N ASP A 3 52.16 -35.09 44.18
CA ASP A 3 52.10 -34.25 43.03
C ASP A 3 50.59 -33.95 42.72
N SER A 4 50.20 -32.72 42.89
CA SER A 4 48.87 -32.21 42.55
C SER A 4 48.91 -31.55 41.18
N ALA A 5 48.36 -32.24 40.17
CA ALA A 5 48.18 -31.72 38.83
C ALA A 5 47.02 -30.74 38.79
N ALA A 6 47.31 -29.48 38.53
CA ALA A 6 46.33 -28.44 38.31
C ALA A 6 45.63 -28.60 36.92
N LYS A 7 44.33 -28.89 36.95
CA LYS A 7 43.46 -28.84 35.74
C LYS A 7 43.24 -27.38 35.33
N ARG A 8 43.73 -27.01 34.17
CA ARG A 8 43.34 -25.77 33.48
C ARG A 8 41.93 -25.94 32.93
N GLU A 9 40.99 -25.20 33.46
CA GLU A 9 39.66 -24.98 32.85
C GLU A 9 39.81 -24.08 31.62
N SER A 10 39.62 -24.67 30.45
CA SER A 10 39.48 -23.92 29.20
C SER A 10 38.10 -23.28 29.18
N GLY A 11 38.03 -21.97 29.40
CA GLY A 11 36.82 -21.18 29.21
C GLY A 11 36.31 -21.32 27.78
N LYS A 12 35.17 -21.99 27.61
CA LYS A 12 34.40 -21.97 26.38
C LYS A 12 33.83 -20.55 26.21
N HIS A 13 34.43 -19.79 25.34
CA HIS A 13 33.75 -18.61 24.76
C HIS A 13 32.49 -19.10 24.07
N SER A 14 31.34 -18.92 24.69
CA SER A 14 30.03 -19.04 24.06
C SER A 14 29.94 -18.00 22.96
N SER A 15 30.01 -18.44 21.71
CA SER A 15 29.65 -17.63 20.53
C SER A 15 28.25 -17.06 20.76
N PRO A 16 27.97 -15.80 20.39
CA PRO A 16 26.64 -15.25 20.50
C PRO A 16 25.70 -16.12 19.67
N SER A 17 24.67 -16.67 20.32
CA SER A 17 23.62 -17.46 19.67
C SER A 17 23.06 -16.66 18.50
N THR A 18 23.30 -17.12 17.29
CA THR A 18 22.63 -16.62 16.10
C THR A 18 21.12 -16.88 16.30
N VAL A 19 20.37 -15.83 16.61
CA VAL A 19 18.91 -15.91 16.63
C VAL A 19 18.51 -16.38 15.23
N GLU A 20 18.00 -17.61 15.11
CA GLU A 20 17.50 -18.14 13.84
C GLU A 20 16.43 -17.18 13.32
N SER A 21 16.72 -16.54 12.18
CA SER A 21 15.79 -15.62 11.52
C SER A 21 14.60 -16.42 10.99
N ASN A 22 13.39 -16.08 11.44
CA ASN A 22 12.14 -16.65 10.94
C ASN A 22 11.75 -16.09 9.55
N LEU A 23 12.66 -15.36 8.91
CA LEU A 23 12.41 -14.70 7.62
C LEU A 23 12.20 -15.74 6.52
N PRO A 24 11.07 -15.70 5.81
CA PRO A 24 10.84 -16.59 4.69
C PRO A 24 11.75 -16.25 3.52
N SER A 25 12.51 -17.24 3.02
CA SER A 25 13.55 -17.02 2.03
C SER A 25 13.01 -16.66 0.63
N TRP A 26 11.90 -17.27 0.17
CA TRP A 26 11.41 -17.08 -1.21
C TRP A 26 10.41 -15.93 -1.34
N LEU A 27 10.51 -15.19 -2.46
CA LEU A 27 9.49 -14.18 -2.81
C LEU A 27 8.18 -14.86 -3.20
N THR A 28 7.07 -14.34 -2.67
CA THR A 28 5.75 -14.70 -3.16
C THR A 28 5.52 -14.13 -4.58
N PRO A 29 4.57 -14.67 -5.36
CA PRO A 29 4.26 -14.12 -6.68
C PRO A 29 3.86 -12.63 -6.66
N MET A 30 3.20 -12.17 -5.59
CA MET A 30 2.83 -10.76 -5.42
C MET A 30 4.06 -9.88 -5.14
N GLU A 31 4.94 -10.30 -4.23
CA GLU A 31 6.21 -9.59 -3.96
C GLU A 31 7.07 -9.52 -5.22
N ARG A 32 7.10 -10.62 -5.99
CA ARG A 32 7.78 -10.66 -7.28
C ARG A 32 7.18 -9.71 -8.30
N LEU A 33 5.85 -9.55 -8.32
CA LEU A 33 5.16 -8.58 -9.16
C LEU A 33 5.62 -7.15 -8.81
N HIS A 34 5.62 -6.81 -7.51
CA HIS A 34 6.06 -5.50 -7.05
C HIS A 34 7.53 -5.25 -7.35
N GLN A 35 8.40 -6.25 -7.17
CA GLN A 35 9.81 -6.17 -7.52
C GLN A 35 10.01 -5.91 -9.02
N LEU A 36 9.29 -6.63 -9.89
CA LEU A 36 9.45 -6.52 -11.35
C LEU A 36 8.88 -5.22 -11.92
N ARG A 37 7.96 -4.58 -11.21
CA ARG A 37 7.39 -3.27 -11.55
C ARG A 37 8.20 -2.10 -11.02
N ASP A 38 9.11 -2.36 -10.09
CA ASP A 38 9.99 -1.34 -9.55
C ASP A 38 11.04 -0.91 -10.58
N SER A 39 11.21 0.40 -10.75
CA SER A 39 12.22 1.00 -11.62
C SER A 39 12.49 2.45 -11.21
N ASP A 40 13.58 3.02 -11.69
CA ASP A 40 13.92 4.44 -11.45
C ASP A 40 12.84 5.40 -11.99
N SER A 41 12.14 5.00 -13.04
CA SER A 41 11.03 5.77 -13.62
C SER A 41 9.71 5.59 -12.88
N TYR A 42 9.54 4.47 -12.16
CA TYR A 42 8.34 4.13 -11.40
C TYR A 42 8.73 3.42 -10.10
N PRO A 43 9.22 4.18 -9.11
CA PRO A 43 9.53 3.63 -7.79
C PRO A 43 8.28 3.04 -7.14
N ASN A 44 8.39 1.79 -6.71
CA ASN A 44 7.26 1.08 -6.13
C ASN A 44 7.25 1.21 -4.60
N ALA A 45 7.07 2.45 -4.12
CA ALA A 45 7.06 2.80 -2.71
C ALA A 45 5.69 3.24 -2.22
N ILE A 46 5.33 2.81 -1.03
CA ILE A 46 4.23 3.38 -0.23
C ILE A 46 4.83 4.52 0.57
N VAL A 47 4.24 5.70 0.49
CA VAL A 47 4.68 6.88 1.23
C VAL A 47 3.58 7.36 2.14
N ALA A 48 3.94 7.65 3.38
CA ALA A 48 3.10 8.35 4.33
C ALA A 48 3.78 9.65 4.73
N ARG A 49 3.05 10.76 4.67
CA ARG A 49 3.45 12.03 5.27
C ARG A 49 2.66 12.24 6.54
N LEU A 50 3.34 12.31 7.67
CA LEU A 50 2.76 12.64 8.95
C LEU A 50 2.99 14.13 9.19
N ILE A 51 1.92 14.84 9.49
CA ILE A 51 1.95 16.26 9.85
C ILE A 51 1.79 16.33 11.36
N ILE A 52 2.80 16.82 12.05
CA ILE A 52 2.93 16.79 13.50
C ILE A 52 3.10 18.23 13.98
N GLU A 53 2.27 18.67 14.92
CA GLU A 53 2.53 19.87 15.72
C GLU A 53 3.56 19.53 16.78
N GLY A 54 4.59 20.36 16.86
CA GLY A 54 5.76 20.15 17.70
C GLY A 54 7.00 19.69 16.94
N VAL A 55 8.12 19.66 17.64
CA VAL A 55 9.45 19.32 17.14
C VAL A 55 9.80 17.90 17.55
N ILE A 56 9.88 17.00 16.58
CA ILE A 56 10.16 15.58 16.84
C ILE A 56 11.59 15.40 17.37
N ASN A 57 11.74 14.63 18.45
CA ASN A 57 13.05 14.31 19.00
C ASN A 57 13.76 13.27 18.14
N ARG A 58 14.96 13.61 17.70
CA ARG A 58 15.77 12.80 16.79
C ARG A 58 16.11 11.43 17.38
N GLU A 59 16.63 11.40 18.59
CA GLU A 59 17.11 10.17 19.24
C GLU A 59 15.97 9.19 19.49
N LEU A 60 14.83 9.70 19.95
CA LEU A 60 13.64 8.87 20.19
C LEU A 60 13.09 8.28 18.89
N LEU A 61 13.08 9.06 17.80
CA LEU A 61 12.62 8.55 16.51
C LEU A 61 13.56 7.45 15.95
N GLU A 62 14.89 7.68 16.05
CA GLU A 62 15.89 6.70 15.62
C GLU A 62 15.78 5.39 16.41
N GLN A 63 15.66 5.47 17.74
CA GLN A 63 15.48 4.29 18.61
C GLN A 63 14.17 3.56 18.29
N SER A 64 13.09 4.29 18.04
CA SER A 64 11.78 3.72 17.70
C SER A 64 11.82 2.94 16.41
N LEU A 65 12.42 3.51 15.37
CA LEU A 65 12.58 2.85 14.07
C LEU A 65 13.48 1.62 14.16
N GLN A 66 14.56 1.67 14.95
CA GLN A 66 15.43 0.51 15.19
C GLN A 66 14.69 -0.63 15.89
N PHE A 67 13.89 -0.31 16.91
CA PHE A 67 13.09 -1.33 17.59
C PHE A 67 12.09 -1.98 16.65
N VAL A 68 11.33 -1.21 15.87
CA VAL A 68 10.36 -1.71 14.90
C VAL A 68 11.04 -2.55 13.80
N ALA A 69 12.25 -2.16 13.39
CA ALA A 69 13.04 -2.91 12.42
C ALA A 69 13.41 -4.32 12.92
N ARG A 70 13.89 -4.42 14.16
CA ARG A 70 14.23 -5.71 14.80
C ARG A 70 12.98 -6.58 15.00
N ARG A 71 11.85 -5.95 15.27
CA ARG A 71 10.57 -6.62 15.48
C ARG A 71 9.98 -7.18 14.19
N HIS A 72 10.14 -6.48 13.07
CA HIS A 72 9.50 -6.78 11.77
C HIS A 72 10.53 -7.04 10.67
N GLU A 73 11.22 -8.17 10.76
CA GLU A 73 12.30 -8.59 9.86
C GLU A 73 11.92 -8.48 8.36
N MET A 74 10.67 -8.81 7.99
CA MET A 74 10.22 -8.76 6.60
C MET A 74 10.21 -7.33 6.04
N MET A 75 9.87 -6.34 6.86
CA MET A 75 9.88 -4.94 6.47
C MET A 75 11.29 -4.47 6.07
N PHE A 76 12.32 -5.05 6.70
CA PHE A 76 13.73 -4.68 6.49
C PHE A 76 14.52 -5.73 5.70
N ALA A 77 13.88 -6.77 5.19
CA ALA A 77 14.53 -7.81 4.42
C ALA A 77 15.19 -7.25 3.15
N LYS A 78 16.37 -7.75 2.83
CA LYS A 78 17.10 -7.45 1.58
C LYS A 78 16.84 -8.50 0.51
N LEU A 79 16.99 -8.12 -0.75
CA LEU A 79 17.00 -9.09 -1.83
C LEU A 79 18.39 -9.72 -1.97
N SER A 80 18.41 -11.04 -2.22
CA SER A 80 19.62 -11.74 -2.63
C SER A 80 20.16 -11.17 -3.96
N PRO A 81 21.47 -11.33 -4.26
CA PRO A 81 22.03 -10.92 -5.56
C PRO A 81 21.29 -11.52 -6.75
N SER A 82 20.79 -12.76 -6.62
CA SER A 82 19.95 -13.40 -7.64
C SER A 82 18.54 -12.83 -7.75
N GLN A 83 18.15 -11.92 -6.84
CA GLN A 83 16.83 -11.30 -6.75
C GLN A 83 15.67 -12.29 -6.62
N LYS A 84 15.93 -13.48 -6.07
CA LYS A 84 14.92 -14.54 -5.90
C LYS A 84 14.55 -14.83 -4.45
N ARG A 85 15.38 -14.36 -3.51
CA ARG A 85 15.22 -14.66 -2.08
C ARG A 85 15.30 -13.42 -1.23
N TRP A 86 14.61 -13.42 -0.13
CA TRP A 86 14.80 -12.48 0.95
C TRP A 86 15.98 -12.94 1.83
N LEU A 87 16.79 -12.00 2.24
CA LEU A 87 17.89 -12.17 3.18
C LEU A 87 17.62 -11.31 4.42
N PRO A 88 17.97 -11.77 5.61
CA PRO A 88 17.89 -10.93 6.79
C PRO A 88 18.83 -9.73 6.64
N SER A 89 18.44 -8.60 7.19
CA SER A 89 19.32 -7.43 7.29
C SER A 89 20.28 -7.60 8.46
N SER A 90 21.53 -7.14 8.29
CA SER A 90 22.48 -7.08 9.41
C SER A 90 22.06 -6.02 10.41
N SER A 91 22.62 -6.06 11.62
CA SER A 91 22.33 -5.06 12.67
C SER A 91 22.67 -3.63 12.23
N THR A 92 23.71 -3.46 11.41
CA THR A 92 24.10 -2.17 10.81
C THR A 92 23.14 -1.70 9.74
N ASP A 93 22.51 -2.62 9.01
CA ASP A 93 21.51 -2.31 7.98
C ASP A 93 20.13 -1.98 8.54
N LEU A 94 19.88 -2.32 9.82
CA LEU A 94 18.65 -1.99 10.54
C LEU A 94 18.58 -0.52 10.96
N LEU A 95 19.65 0.24 10.78
CA LEU A 95 19.62 1.68 10.94
C LEU A 95 18.75 2.26 9.82
N SER A 96 17.55 2.63 10.18
CA SER A 96 16.67 3.37 9.27
C SER A 96 17.38 4.63 8.82
N LYS A 97 17.35 4.89 7.53
CA LYS A 97 17.93 6.11 6.99
C LYS A 97 16.96 7.24 7.25
N ILE A 98 17.36 8.20 8.07
CA ILE A 98 16.60 9.43 8.31
C ILE A 98 17.40 10.60 7.76
N ASN A 99 16.81 11.29 6.79
CA ASN A 99 17.34 12.53 6.25
C ASN A 99 16.69 13.69 7.05
N TRP A 100 17.49 14.48 7.74
CA TRP A 100 17.02 15.60 8.53
C TRP A 100 17.16 16.91 7.77
N HIS A 101 16.07 17.64 7.66
CA HIS A 101 15.98 18.93 6.97
C HIS A 101 15.51 20.00 7.96
N LYS A 102 16.14 21.17 7.93
CA LYS A 102 15.70 22.33 8.71
C LYS A 102 14.59 23.08 7.98
N GLY A 103 13.59 23.51 8.72
CA GLY A 103 12.45 24.29 8.20
C GLY A 103 11.28 23.40 7.77
N ASP A 104 10.20 24.06 7.39
CA ASP A 104 8.98 23.42 6.97
C ASP A 104 9.13 22.80 5.56
N TYR A 105 8.37 21.75 5.32
CA TYR A 105 8.32 21.12 4.00
C TYR A 105 7.60 22.01 2.98
N ASP A 106 8.30 22.36 1.90
CA ASP A 106 7.75 23.02 0.71
C ASP A 106 7.89 22.10 -0.50
N PRO A 107 6.80 21.67 -1.14
CA PRO A 107 6.85 20.77 -2.31
C PRO A 107 7.51 21.40 -3.54
N ASN A 108 7.64 22.72 -3.60
CA ASN A 108 8.29 23.43 -4.70
C ASN A 108 9.82 23.42 -4.56
N GLN A 109 10.34 23.37 -3.34
CA GLN A 109 11.77 23.45 -3.03
C GLN A 109 12.37 22.10 -2.69
N HIS A 110 11.61 21.23 -1.99
CA HIS A 110 12.12 19.98 -1.48
C HIS A 110 11.79 18.80 -2.39
N ARG A 111 12.78 17.94 -2.56
CA ARG A 111 12.66 16.70 -3.33
C ARG A 111 12.90 15.51 -2.41
N ILE A 112 11.99 14.57 -2.40
CA ILE A 112 12.10 13.33 -1.66
C ILE A 112 12.50 12.26 -2.65
N GLY A 113 13.67 11.64 -2.44
CA GLY A 113 14.16 10.54 -3.29
C GLY A 113 13.41 9.24 -3.00
N PRO A 114 13.23 8.36 -4.00
CA PRO A 114 12.54 7.09 -3.81
C PRO A 114 13.38 6.10 -3.00
N ILE A 115 12.70 5.26 -2.21
CA ILE A 115 13.34 4.10 -1.59
C ILE A 115 13.66 3.03 -2.64
N ARG A 116 14.87 2.48 -2.60
CA ARG A 116 15.34 1.45 -3.53
C ARG A 116 15.36 0.09 -2.85
N LEU A 117 14.77 -0.90 -3.48
CA LEU A 117 14.62 -2.24 -2.91
C LEU A 117 15.96 -2.94 -2.61
N ASN A 118 16.97 -2.70 -3.44
CA ASN A 118 18.25 -3.43 -3.35
C ASN A 118 19.29 -2.75 -2.44
N SER A 119 19.24 -1.44 -2.28
CA SER A 119 20.26 -0.66 -1.58
C SER A 119 19.79 -0.01 -0.30
N ASP A 120 18.51 0.36 -0.22
CA ASP A 120 18.01 1.09 0.93
C ASP A 120 17.47 0.16 2.03
N PRO A 121 17.51 0.59 3.29
CA PRO A 121 16.88 -0.12 4.40
C PRO A 121 15.37 -0.26 4.19
N GLY A 122 14.70 -0.97 5.06
CA GLY A 122 13.26 -1.25 4.96
C GLY A 122 12.36 -0.03 5.02
N CYS A 123 12.80 1.00 5.74
CA CYS A 123 12.13 2.28 5.85
C CYS A 123 13.15 3.42 5.63
N VAL A 124 12.80 4.36 4.79
CA VAL A 124 13.54 5.63 4.61
C VAL A 124 12.63 6.76 5.06
N CYS A 125 13.17 7.65 5.88
CA CYS A 125 12.44 8.80 6.40
C CYS A 125 13.10 10.10 5.95
N ASP A 126 12.27 11.10 5.65
CA ASP A 126 12.67 12.48 5.47
C ASP A 126 11.92 13.34 6.49
N ALA A 127 12.62 13.94 7.44
CA ALA A 127 12.06 14.75 8.52
C ALA A 127 12.36 16.22 8.25
N PHE A 128 11.32 17.00 7.96
CA PHE A 128 11.39 18.46 7.84
C PHE A 128 10.94 19.06 9.15
N VAL A 129 11.88 19.69 9.86
CA VAL A 129 11.68 20.15 11.21
C VAL A 129 11.68 21.67 11.22
N GLY A 130 10.48 22.27 11.28
CA GLY A 130 10.24 23.69 11.48
C GLY A 130 10.27 24.06 12.97
N ALA A 131 9.93 25.32 13.28
CA ALA A 131 9.91 25.83 14.65
C ALA A 131 8.78 25.22 15.50
N GLU A 132 7.60 25.03 14.89
CA GLU A 132 6.38 24.57 15.58
C GLU A 132 5.78 23.30 14.97
N ARG A 133 6.33 22.82 13.85
CA ARG A 133 5.77 21.71 13.08
C ARG A 133 6.85 20.82 12.51
N THR A 134 6.55 19.54 12.48
CA THR A 134 7.37 18.54 11.77
C THR A 134 6.53 17.88 10.67
N SER A 135 7.07 17.81 9.44
CA SER A 135 6.55 16.94 8.38
C SER A 135 7.48 15.72 8.25
N LEU A 136 7.01 14.55 8.66
CA LEU A 136 7.76 13.32 8.60
C LEU A 136 7.24 12.45 7.45
N PHE A 137 8.08 12.25 6.43
CA PHE A 137 7.80 11.29 5.36
C PHE A 137 8.41 9.94 5.71
N MET A 138 7.58 8.90 5.66
CA MET A 138 8.01 7.52 5.85
C MET A 138 7.74 6.73 4.59
N GLN A 139 8.79 6.17 4.01
CA GLN A 139 8.74 5.42 2.76
C GLN A 139 9.04 3.95 3.01
N MET A 140 8.23 3.06 2.43
CA MET A 140 8.39 1.62 2.53
C MET A 140 8.18 0.97 1.16
N HIS A 141 9.09 0.09 0.76
CA HIS A 141 8.98 -0.54 -0.56
C HIS A 141 7.84 -1.57 -0.61
N HIS A 142 6.97 -1.45 -1.62
CA HIS A 142 5.73 -2.24 -1.73
C HIS A 142 5.95 -3.75 -1.90
N ALA A 143 7.14 -4.19 -2.31
CA ALA A 143 7.46 -5.62 -2.33
C ALA A 143 7.60 -6.21 -0.92
N ARG A 144 7.99 -5.39 0.09
CA ARG A 144 8.17 -5.82 1.48
C ARG A 144 6.86 -5.78 2.26
N VAL A 145 6.05 -4.75 2.03
CA VAL A 145 4.84 -4.48 2.81
C VAL A 145 3.68 -4.05 1.91
N ASP A 146 2.46 -4.27 2.35
CA ASP A 146 1.28 -3.64 1.77
C ASP A 146 0.84 -2.40 2.56
N GLY A 147 -0.20 -1.70 2.09
CA GLY A 147 -0.67 -0.48 2.71
C GLY A 147 -1.03 -0.63 4.19
N LEU A 148 -1.71 -1.74 4.57
CA LEU A 148 -2.06 -2.00 5.98
C LEU A 148 -0.83 -2.35 6.81
N GLY A 149 0.13 -3.07 6.24
CA GLY A 149 1.41 -3.36 6.89
C GLY A 149 2.23 -2.09 7.11
N ALA A 150 2.26 -1.18 6.12
CA ALA A 150 2.92 0.12 6.25
C ALA A 150 2.31 0.96 7.38
N ILE A 151 0.96 1.07 7.40
CA ILE A 151 0.24 1.78 8.47
C ILE A 151 0.54 1.17 9.84
N GLN A 152 0.58 -0.16 9.96
CA GLN A 152 0.94 -0.82 11.21
C GLN A 152 2.36 -0.46 11.64
N GLY A 153 3.33 -0.48 10.73
CA GLY A 153 4.72 -0.09 11.03
C GLY A 153 4.82 1.35 11.53
N ILE A 154 4.08 2.27 10.90
CA ILE A 154 3.99 3.66 11.32
C ILE A 154 3.40 3.77 12.73
N GLN A 155 2.27 3.11 13.00
CA GLN A 155 1.62 3.14 14.31
C GLN A 155 2.51 2.55 15.42
N GLU A 156 3.22 1.46 15.15
CA GLU A 156 4.15 0.87 16.11
C GLU A 156 5.35 1.79 16.35
N THR A 157 5.88 2.46 15.31
CA THR A 157 6.97 3.45 15.46
C THR A 157 6.53 4.60 16.35
N LEU A 158 5.36 5.17 16.10
CA LEU A 158 4.82 6.25 16.91
C LEU A 158 4.51 5.79 18.36
N ARG A 159 4.03 4.57 18.56
CA ARG A 159 3.79 4.01 19.89
C ARG A 159 5.07 3.80 20.66
N VAL A 160 6.12 3.30 20.03
CA VAL A 160 7.45 3.14 20.65
C VAL A 160 8.05 4.48 21.02
N TYR A 161 7.91 5.49 20.14
CA TYR A 161 8.34 6.86 20.44
C TYR A 161 7.62 7.40 21.70
N ASP A 162 6.29 7.24 21.75
CA ASP A 162 5.49 7.66 22.91
C ASP A 162 5.88 6.93 24.20
N ASN A 163 6.21 5.63 24.11
CA ASN A 163 6.69 4.87 25.26
C ASN A 163 8.05 5.37 25.74
N LEU A 164 8.99 5.60 24.83
CA LEU A 164 10.33 6.13 25.16
C LEU A 164 10.24 7.53 25.78
N TYR A 165 9.44 8.42 25.18
CA TYR A 165 9.22 9.78 25.70
C TYR A 165 8.69 9.76 27.14
N ASN A 166 7.72 8.89 27.42
CA ASN A 166 7.09 8.76 28.74
C ASN A 166 7.81 7.77 29.66
N GLN A 167 9.02 7.31 29.34
CA GLN A 167 9.84 6.38 30.14
C GLN A 167 9.09 5.07 30.49
N ARG A 168 8.23 4.60 29.59
CA ARG A 168 7.53 3.33 29.72
C ARG A 168 8.34 2.19 29.10
N ALA A 169 7.94 0.94 29.35
CA ALA A 169 8.53 -0.20 28.65
C ALA A 169 8.39 -0.03 27.13
N ILE A 170 9.48 -0.23 26.38
CA ILE A 170 9.56 0.06 24.95
C ILE A 170 8.47 -0.64 24.12
N ASP A 171 8.05 -1.82 24.54
CA ASP A 171 7.03 -2.65 23.89
C ASP A 171 5.63 -2.52 24.51
N ASP A 172 5.45 -1.60 25.48
CA ASP A 172 4.14 -1.41 26.13
C ASP A 172 3.04 -1.12 25.11
N GLY A 173 1.95 -1.87 25.25
CA GLY A 173 0.79 -1.78 24.35
C GLY A 173 1.01 -2.36 22.96
N LEU A 174 2.19 -2.86 22.61
CA LEU A 174 2.41 -3.56 21.35
C LEU A 174 1.83 -4.98 21.42
N ARG A 175 1.34 -5.44 20.28
CA ARG A 175 0.77 -6.78 20.17
C ARG A 175 1.90 -7.82 20.12
N ARG A 176 1.81 -8.91 20.89
CA ARG A 176 2.71 -10.06 20.72
C ARG A 176 2.65 -10.57 19.28
N LEU A 177 3.80 -10.77 18.65
CA LEU A 177 3.89 -11.34 17.31
C LEU A 177 3.72 -12.86 17.39
N ASP A 178 2.99 -13.40 16.42
CA ASP A 178 2.87 -14.85 16.26
C ASP A 178 4.16 -15.41 15.65
N GLU A 179 4.69 -16.50 16.22
CA GLU A 179 5.88 -17.20 15.68
C GLU A 179 5.62 -17.75 14.29
N GLY A 180 4.40 -18.23 14.02
CA GLY A 180 3.95 -18.71 12.72
C GLY A 180 3.55 -17.62 11.73
N ARG A 181 3.80 -16.34 12.03
CA ARG A 181 3.28 -15.18 11.28
C ARG A 181 3.54 -15.18 9.77
N PHE A 182 4.58 -15.85 9.33
CA PHE A 182 4.90 -15.97 7.90
C PHE A 182 4.40 -17.26 7.25
N ALA A 183 3.91 -18.23 8.00
CA ALA A 183 3.50 -19.55 7.49
C ALA A 183 2.43 -19.46 6.41
N LYS A 184 1.50 -18.49 6.52
CA LYS A 184 0.44 -18.26 5.54
C LYS A 184 0.79 -17.23 4.46
N ARG A 185 2.00 -16.65 4.48
CA ARG A 185 2.46 -15.71 3.48
C ARG A 185 2.52 -16.39 2.10
N GLY A 186 1.90 -15.78 1.10
CA GLY A 186 1.82 -16.36 -0.25
C GLY A 186 0.91 -17.56 -0.40
N GLN A 187 0.29 -18.05 0.68
CA GLN A 187 -0.75 -19.08 0.57
C GLN A 187 -2.04 -18.42 0.07
N ILE A 188 -2.53 -18.92 -1.07
CA ILE A 188 -3.77 -18.43 -1.67
C ILE A 188 -4.98 -19.17 -1.08
N GLY A 189 -4.73 -20.18 -0.22
CA GLY A 189 -5.76 -20.93 0.51
C GLY A 189 -6.70 -21.78 -0.36
N LEU A 190 -6.36 -22.01 -1.63
CA LEU A 190 -7.18 -22.83 -2.53
C LEU A 190 -6.96 -24.32 -2.35
N PHE A 191 -5.77 -24.71 -1.91
CA PHE A 191 -5.37 -26.11 -1.79
C PHE A 191 -5.57 -26.65 -0.36
N GLN A 192 -6.56 -26.14 0.37
CA GLN A 192 -6.97 -26.75 1.64
C GLN A 192 -7.61 -28.12 1.37
N LYS A 193 -7.45 -29.07 2.33
CA LYS A 193 -8.07 -30.41 2.25
C LYS A 193 -9.55 -30.26 1.85
N GLY A 194 -9.95 -30.96 0.77
CA GLY A 194 -11.34 -30.97 0.30
C GLY A 194 -11.70 -29.89 -0.74
N TRP A 195 -10.76 -29.11 -1.27
CA TRP A 195 -11.03 -28.13 -2.34
C TRP A 195 -11.65 -28.77 -3.60
N TRP A 196 -11.29 -30.01 -3.90
CA TRP A 196 -11.85 -30.80 -4.99
C TRP A 196 -13.36 -30.99 -4.88
N ARG A 197 -13.91 -31.01 -3.66
CA ARG A 197 -15.36 -31.11 -3.41
C ARG A 197 -16.12 -29.82 -3.64
N ARG A 198 -15.42 -28.70 -3.78
CA ARG A 198 -16.00 -27.37 -4.03
C ARG A 198 -15.83 -27.00 -5.50
N VAL A 199 -16.72 -27.52 -6.34
CA VAL A 199 -16.67 -27.38 -7.82
C VAL A 199 -16.42 -25.92 -8.26
N HIS A 200 -17.05 -24.93 -7.59
CA HIS A 200 -16.85 -23.52 -7.93
C HIS A 200 -15.41 -23.03 -7.79
N LEU A 201 -14.60 -23.63 -6.91
CA LEU A 201 -13.18 -23.23 -6.73
C LEU A 201 -12.32 -23.64 -7.94
N GLN A 202 -12.76 -24.59 -8.73
CA GLN A 202 -12.04 -25.06 -9.93
C GLN A 202 -12.11 -24.00 -11.05
N TRP A 203 -13.14 -23.16 -11.05
CA TRP A 203 -13.33 -22.09 -12.03
C TRP A 203 -12.56 -20.80 -11.71
N ILE A 204 -12.02 -20.66 -10.48
CA ILE A 204 -11.27 -19.46 -10.08
C ILE A 204 -10.09 -19.16 -11.01
N PRO A 205 -9.22 -20.13 -11.37
CA PRO A 205 -8.13 -19.87 -12.30
C PRO A 205 -8.61 -19.45 -13.69
N ALA A 206 -9.66 -20.11 -14.22
CA ALA A 206 -10.23 -19.80 -15.51
C ALA A 206 -10.85 -18.39 -15.55
N TYR A 207 -11.60 -18.02 -14.52
CA TYR A 207 -12.14 -16.66 -14.37
C TYR A 207 -11.04 -15.60 -14.36
N GLY A 208 -9.98 -15.79 -13.55
CA GLY A 208 -8.85 -14.87 -13.49
C GLY A 208 -8.10 -14.78 -14.82
N ALA A 209 -7.87 -15.91 -15.47
CA ALA A 209 -7.20 -15.96 -16.77
C ALA A 209 -8.05 -15.24 -17.85
N ALA A 210 -9.35 -15.47 -17.90
CA ALA A 210 -10.26 -14.82 -18.84
C ALA A 210 -10.28 -13.29 -18.64
N LYS A 211 -10.47 -12.82 -17.40
CA LYS A 211 -10.42 -11.38 -17.10
C LYS A 211 -9.06 -10.77 -17.49
N PHE A 212 -7.96 -11.46 -17.20
CA PHE A 212 -6.63 -10.95 -17.48
C PHE A 212 -6.28 -10.94 -18.97
N ALA A 213 -6.71 -11.95 -19.73
CA ALA A 213 -6.29 -12.16 -21.12
C ALA A 213 -7.21 -11.51 -22.16
N LEU A 214 -8.54 -11.59 -21.97
CA LEU A 214 -9.51 -11.33 -23.04
C LEU A 214 -10.02 -9.89 -23.09
N ALA A 215 -10.02 -9.15 -21.98
CA ALA A 215 -10.57 -7.81 -21.99
C ALA A 215 -9.64 -6.79 -22.65
N LYS A 216 -10.19 -6.01 -23.58
CA LYS A 216 -9.53 -4.84 -24.18
C LYS A 216 -9.75 -3.65 -23.23
N ILE A 217 -8.68 -3.11 -22.67
CA ILE A 217 -8.71 -2.05 -21.66
C ILE A 217 -8.23 -0.73 -22.24
N THR A 218 -8.94 0.36 -21.92
CA THR A 218 -8.53 1.71 -22.31
C THR A 218 -7.43 2.23 -21.38
N HIS A 219 -6.53 3.03 -21.91
CA HIS A 219 -5.62 3.84 -21.11
C HIS A 219 -6.36 5.11 -20.61
N LEU A 220 -5.90 5.72 -19.53
CA LEU A 220 -6.52 6.94 -19.00
C LEU A 220 -6.42 8.10 -19.99
N LEU A 221 -5.35 8.19 -20.78
CA LEU A 221 -5.07 9.23 -21.77
C LEU A 221 -4.93 8.66 -23.19
N PRO A 222 -5.28 9.43 -24.24
CA PRO A 222 -5.33 8.93 -25.62
C PRO A 222 -3.96 8.57 -26.19
N GLU A 223 -2.93 9.34 -25.88
CA GLU A 223 -1.62 9.28 -26.52
C GLU A 223 -0.52 8.75 -25.61
N TRP A 224 -0.67 7.52 -25.15
CA TRP A 224 0.48 6.85 -24.53
C TRP A 224 1.36 6.21 -25.60
N LYS A 225 2.45 6.88 -25.99
CA LYS A 225 3.43 6.30 -26.93
C LYS A 225 4.23 5.19 -26.24
N LYS A 226 4.07 3.97 -26.74
CA LYS A 226 4.73 2.76 -26.22
C LYS A 226 6.27 2.79 -26.26
N GLU A 227 6.87 3.72 -26.99
CA GLU A 227 8.24 3.56 -27.52
C GLU A 227 9.32 4.21 -26.68
N THR A 228 9.00 5.10 -25.77
CA THR A 228 10.02 5.75 -24.95
C THR A 228 9.93 5.28 -23.50
N GLN A 229 11.02 4.71 -22.98
CA GLN A 229 11.16 4.61 -21.52
C GLN A 229 11.14 6.05 -20.98
N PRO A 230 10.17 6.40 -20.14
CA PRO A 230 10.13 7.74 -19.61
C PRO A 230 11.39 8.00 -18.78
N ALA A 231 11.94 9.21 -18.88
CA ALA A 231 13.05 9.65 -18.05
C ALA A 231 12.71 9.46 -16.56
N PRO A 232 13.70 9.26 -15.68
CA PRO A 232 13.46 9.24 -14.24
C PRO A 232 12.65 10.46 -13.79
N LEU A 233 11.72 10.26 -12.87
CA LEU A 233 10.93 11.36 -12.31
C LEU A 233 11.83 12.31 -11.55
N LYS A 234 11.81 13.58 -11.88
CA LYS A 234 12.49 14.63 -11.09
C LYS A 234 11.90 14.72 -9.69
N ASN A 235 10.58 14.55 -9.59
CA ASN A 235 9.86 14.42 -8.34
C ASN A 235 8.83 13.30 -8.50
N TYR A 236 8.98 12.17 -7.79
CA TYR A 236 8.06 11.04 -7.91
C TYR A 236 6.82 11.17 -7.02
N LEU A 237 6.85 12.09 -6.04
CA LEU A 237 5.70 12.43 -5.22
C LEU A 237 4.95 13.60 -5.85
N THR A 238 4.15 13.30 -6.86
CA THR A 238 3.34 14.30 -7.54
C THR A 238 1.88 13.94 -7.32
N TYR A 239 1.26 14.54 -6.30
CA TYR A 239 -0.11 14.23 -5.93
C TYR A 239 -0.95 15.48 -5.71
N CYS A 240 -2.23 15.38 -6.01
CA CYS A 240 -3.25 16.31 -5.54
C CYS A 240 -4.17 15.62 -4.53
N ARG A 241 -4.65 16.38 -3.55
CA ARG A 241 -5.46 15.87 -2.45
C ARG A 241 -6.58 16.84 -2.12
N ARG A 242 -7.77 16.30 -1.92
CA ARG A 242 -8.94 17.08 -1.48
C ARG A 242 -9.65 16.38 -0.34
N LYS A 243 -10.05 17.15 0.68
CA LYS A 243 -10.85 16.67 1.81
C LYS A 243 -12.31 16.56 1.40
N LEU A 244 -13.00 15.53 1.86
CA LEU A 244 -14.45 15.41 1.71
C LEU A 244 -15.15 16.21 2.81
N ASP A 245 -16.27 16.83 2.42
CA ASP A 245 -17.20 17.38 3.38
C ASP A 245 -17.75 16.25 4.29
N PRO A 246 -17.82 16.48 5.61
CA PRO A 246 -18.38 15.49 6.55
C PRO A 246 -19.82 15.06 6.21
N GLN A 247 -20.64 15.95 5.63
CA GLN A 247 -22.01 15.63 5.20
C GLN A 247 -22.00 14.65 4.03
N VAL A 248 -21.16 14.92 3.00
CA VAL A 248 -20.97 14.01 1.87
C VAL A 248 -20.47 12.65 2.35
N LEU A 249 -19.56 12.60 3.32
CA LEU A 249 -19.08 11.36 3.90
C LEU A 249 -20.20 10.60 4.63
N LYS A 250 -21.05 11.29 5.37
CA LYS A 250 -22.21 10.69 6.04
C LYS A 250 -23.17 10.09 5.01
N GLN A 251 -23.49 10.82 3.95
CA GLN A 251 -24.34 10.33 2.86
C GLN A 251 -23.71 9.16 2.10
N LEU A 252 -22.39 9.17 1.83
CA LEU A 252 -21.68 8.03 1.23
C LEU A 252 -21.83 6.73 2.04
N ARG A 253 -22.00 6.85 3.36
CA ARG A 253 -22.18 5.72 4.29
C ARG A 253 -23.64 5.34 4.53
N ALA A 254 -24.57 6.15 4.08
CA ALA A 254 -26.01 5.93 4.26
C ALA A 254 -26.56 4.91 3.27
N GLY A 255 -27.71 4.29 3.63
CA GLY A 255 -28.42 3.34 2.78
C GLY A 255 -27.79 1.94 2.75
N ASP A 256 -28.23 1.14 1.81
CA ASP A 256 -27.94 -0.30 1.65
C ASP A 256 -26.60 -0.58 0.94
N ARG A 257 -26.00 0.44 0.32
CA ARG A 257 -24.71 0.33 -0.38
C ARG A 257 -23.55 0.84 0.46
N THR A 258 -22.39 0.21 0.30
CA THR A 258 -21.21 0.65 1.05
C THR A 258 -20.62 1.93 0.43
N ALA A 259 -19.96 2.74 1.26
CA ALA A 259 -19.20 3.88 0.76
C ALA A 259 -18.19 3.47 -0.33
N ASN A 260 -17.64 2.25 -0.23
CA ASN A 260 -16.69 1.72 -1.20
C ASN A 260 -17.30 1.55 -2.60
N ASP A 261 -18.55 1.11 -2.68
CA ASP A 261 -19.24 0.89 -3.95
C ASP A 261 -19.48 2.23 -4.66
N ARG A 262 -19.89 3.26 -3.91
CA ARG A 262 -20.09 4.62 -4.43
C ARG A 262 -18.78 5.30 -4.81
N LEU A 263 -17.73 5.13 -4.01
CA LEU A 263 -16.40 5.63 -4.37
C LEU A 263 -15.90 4.99 -5.67
N LEU A 264 -16.11 3.70 -5.87
CA LEU A 264 -15.75 3.00 -7.10
C LEU A 264 -16.57 3.47 -8.29
N ALA A 265 -17.89 3.61 -8.12
CA ALA A 265 -18.78 4.15 -9.16
C ALA A 265 -18.35 5.57 -9.56
N GLY A 266 -18.05 6.42 -8.59
CA GLY A 266 -17.55 7.77 -8.83
C GLY A 266 -16.24 7.79 -9.63
N VAL A 267 -15.29 6.88 -9.38
CA VAL A 267 -14.05 6.80 -10.21
C VAL A 267 -14.37 6.38 -11.64
N PHE A 268 -15.29 5.44 -11.86
CA PHE A 268 -15.69 5.05 -13.21
C PHE A 268 -16.31 6.22 -13.96
N LEU A 269 -17.25 6.92 -13.35
CA LEU A 269 -17.93 8.08 -13.93
C LEU A 269 -16.94 9.24 -14.17
N ALA A 270 -16.04 9.48 -13.22
CA ALA A 270 -15.03 10.52 -13.36
C ALA A 270 -14.08 10.26 -14.53
N ILE A 271 -13.63 9.03 -14.73
CA ILE A 271 -12.78 8.67 -15.87
C ILE A 271 -13.55 8.80 -17.18
N ASP A 272 -14.80 8.35 -17.22
CA ASP A 272 -15.67 8.46 -18.40
C ASP A 272 -15.82 9.91 -18.82
N ARG A 273 -16.22 10.78 -17.90
CA ARG A 273 -16.40 12.20 -18.14
C ARG A 273 -15.08 12.89 -18.49
N PHE A 274 -14.00 12.62 -17.79
CA PHE A 274 -12.68 13.17 -18.08
C PHE A 274 -12.22 12.80 -19.49
N GLN A 275 -12.37 11.55 -19.90
CA GLN A 275 -12.04 11.09 -21.25
C GLN A 275 -12.90 11.76 -22.31
N THR A 276 -14.16 12.03 -22.01
CA THR A 276 -15.08 12.78 -22.89
C THR A 276 -14.62 14.25 -23.03
N GLU A 277 -14.26 14.90 -21.93
CA GLU A 277 -13.75 16.29 -21.94
C GLU A 277 -12.47 16.44 -22.79
N ILE A 278 -11.56 15.45 -22.71
CA ILE A 278 -10.34 15.44 -23.53
C ILE A 278 -10.53 14.80 -24.93
N LYS A 279 -11.78 14.56 -25.34
CA LYS A 279 -12.18 13.98 -26.64
C LYS A 279 -11.50 12.63 -26.94
N GLN A 280 -11.29 11.80 -25.91
CA GLN A 280 -10.73 10.47 -26.08
C GLN A 280 -11.81 9.46 -26.48
N SER A 281 -11.69 8.87 -27.68
CA SER A 281 -12.53 7.74 -28.07
C SER A 281 -11.99 6.43 -27.49
N ARG A 282 -12.86 5.64 -26.87
CA ARG A 282 -12.51 4.31 -26.33
C ARG A 282 -12.79 3.17 -27.32
N GLY A 283 -13.69 3.38 -28.27
CA GLY A 283 -14.20 2.29 -29.13
C GLY A 283 -14.76 1.16 -28.26
N ASN A 284 -14.41 -0.09 -28.55
CA ASN A 284 -14.87 -1.26 -27.79
C ASN A 284 -14.03 -1.57 -26.50
N LYS A 285 -13.22 -0.62 -26.00
CA LYS A 285 -12.39 -0.83 -24.82
C LYS A 285 -13.19 -0.50 -23.56
N LYS A 286 -12.91 -1.23 -22.49
CA LYS A 286 -13.51 -1.02 -21.16
C LYS A 286 -12.59 -0.20 -20.26
N ILE A 287 -13.17 0.54 -19.35
CA ILE A 287 -12.46 1.08 -18.18
C ILE A 287 -12.27 -0.08 -17.19
N ARG A 288 -11.03 -0.27 -16.71
CA ARG A 288 -10.72 -1.23 -15.67
C ARG A 288 -10.14 -0.53 -14.45
N ILE A 289 -10.81 -0.70 -13.33
CA ILE A 289 -10.30 -0.30 -12.02
C ILE A 289 -9.80 -1.54 -11.29
N VAL A 290 -8.57 -1.48 -10.79
CA VAL A 290 -8.03 -2.50 -9.89
C VAL A 290 -8.26 -2.07 -8.45
N VAL A 291 -8.82 -2.96 -7.65
CA VAL A 291 -9.13 -2.75 -6.24
C VAL A 291 -8.28 -3.70 -5.40
N PRO A 292 -7.29 -3.20 -4.65
CA PRO A 292 -6.57 -4.03 -3.70
C PRO A 292 -7.45 -4.31 -2.47
N ILE A 293 -7.48 -5.57 -2.06
CA ILE A 293 -8.17 -5.99 -0.85
C ILE A 293 -7.25 -6.80 0.05
N SER A 294 -7.39 -6.61 1.35
CA SER A 294 -6.61 -7.39 2.32
C SER A 294 -7.17 -8.81 2.44
N ILE A 295 -6.29 -9.80 2.29
CA ILE A 295 -6.59 -11.21 2.52
C ILE A 295 -6.10 -11.68 3.90
N ARG A 296 -5.87 -10.76 4.83
CA ARG A 296 -5.53 -11.08 6.22
C ARG A 296 -6.74 -11.68 6.93
N GLU A 297 -6.57 -12.88 7.50
CA GLU A 297 -7.56 -13.48 8.36
C GLU A 297 -7.51 -12.85 9.75
N ARG A 298 -8.65 -12.81 10.45
CA ARG A 298 -8.78 -12.12 11.73
C ARG A 298 -7.83 -12.65 12.81
N ALA A 299 -7.53 -13.95 12.78
CA ALA A 299 -6.72 -14.63 13.81
C ALA A 299 -5.22 -14.54 13.54
N ASP A 300 -4.76 -14.72 12.29
CA ASP A 300 -3.40 -15.15 12.00
C ASP A 300 -2.38 -14.06 11.68
N LEU A 301 -2.81 -12.88 11.22
CA LEU A 301 -1.88 -11.93 10.60
C LEU A 301 -2.04 -10.48 11.06
N ARG A 302 -2.78 -10.23 12.15
CA ARG A 302 -2.98 -8.87 12.63
C ARG A 302 -1.72 -8.20 13.19
N GLY A 303 -0.67 -8.95 13.45
CA GLY A 303 0.61 -8.44 13.94
C GLY A 303 1.73 -8.53 12.90
N THR A 304 1.47 -8.99 11.67
CA THR A 304 2.53 -9.25 10.68
C THR A 304 2.61 -8.16 9.65
N ILE A 305 3.74 -7.48 9.58
CA ILE A 305 4.08 -6.55 8.51
C ILE A 305 4.64 -7.34 7.34
N CYS A 306 3.82 -7.60 6.34
CA CYS A 306 4.19 -8.24 5.07
C CYS A 306 3.14 -7.93 4.01
N ASN A 307 3.33 -8.39 2.78
CA ASN A 307 2.37 -8.20 1.69
C ASN A 307 1.29 -9.29 1.72
N ARG A 308 0.04 -8.91 2.05
CA ARG A 308 -1.14 -9.79 2.11
C ARG A 308 -2.33 -9.14 1.41
N VAL A 309 -2.14 -8.88 0.13
CA VAL A 309 -3.13 -8.23 -0.74
C VAL A 309 -3.54 -9.16 -1.87
N ALA A 310 -4.81 -9.19 -2.19
CA ALA A 310 -5.35 -9.67 -3.45
C ALA A 310 -5.81 -8.47 -4.30
N LEU A 311 -5.87 -8.66 -5.62
CA LEU A 311 -6.29 -7.63 -6.55
C LEU A 311 -7.57 -8.08 -7.26
N ILE A 312 -8.64 -7.32 -7.10
CA ILE A 312 -9.89 -7.48 -7.87
C ILE A 312 -9.84 -6.55 -9.09
N GLN A 313 -10.35 -7.01 -10.20
CA GLN A 313 -10.48 -6.23 -11.43
C GLN A 313 -11.96 -6.02 -11.74
N LEU A 314 -12.39 -4.76 -11.76
CA LEU A 314 -13.72 -4.35 -12.15
C LEU A 314 -13.67 -3.72 -13.54
N ASP A 315 -14.49 -4.19 -14.45
CA ASP A 315 -14.55 -3.73 -15.86
C ASP A 315 -15.92 -3.14 -16.16
N ARG A 316 -15.94 -1.93 -16.74
CA ARG A 316 -17.19 -1.27 -17.20
C ARG A 316 -17.02 -0.75 -18.62
N ALA A 317 -18.08 -0.86 -19.38
CA ALA A 317 -18.19 -0.34 -20.74
C ALA A 317 -19.09 0.91 -20.76
N ASP A 318 -19.10 1.65 -21.87
CA ASP A 318 -19.85 2.92 -21.99
C ASP A 318 -21.33 2.82 -21.60
N LYS A 319 -21.97 1.70 -21.95
CA LYS A 319 -23.37 1.45 -21.58
C LYS A 319 -23.65 1.41 -20.09
N ASP A 320 -22.61 1.13 -19.28
CA ASP A 320 -22.75 1.00 -17.83
C ASP A 320 -22.75 2.37 -17.13
N PHE A 321 -22.43 3.46 -17.84
CA PHE A 321 -22.32 4.82 -17.29
C PHE A 321 -23.61 5.64 -17.43
N ALA A 322 -24.59 5.16 -18.22
CA ALA A 322 -25.87 5.83 -18.42
C ALA A 322 -26.74 5.84 -17.16
N ASP A 323 -26.54 4.87 -16.26
CA ASP A 323 -27.25 4.75 -14.98
C ASP A 323 -26.24 4.65 -13.82
N PRO A 324 -25.93 5.80 -13.16
CA PRO A 324 -24.97 5.85 -12.04
C PRO A 324 -25.37 4.99 -10.84
N GLU A 325 -26.66 4.87 -10.54
CA GLU A 325 -27.16 4.07 -9.45
C GLU A 325 -27.07 2.57 -9.76
N GLY A 326 -27.46 2.18 -10.96
CA GLY A 326 -27.28 0.81 -11.45
C GLY A 326 -25.79 0.41 -11.54
N LEU A 327 -24.91 1.36 -11.87
CA LEU A 327 -23.46 1.15 -11.82
C LEU A 327 -22.98 0.81 -10.40
N ALA A 328 -23.38 1.60 -9.39
CA ALA A 328 -23.02 1.35 -8.00
C ALA A 328 -23.60 0.03 -7.48
N TRP A 329 -24.84 -0.29 -7.85
CA TRP A 329 -25.45 -1.57 -7.53
C TRP A 329 -24.70 -2.75 -8.17
N GLY A 330 -24.37 -2.65 -9.45
CA GLY A 330 -23.60 -3.67 -10.16
C GLY A 330 -22.21 -3.92 -9.58
N ILE A 331 -21.55 -2.86 -9.07
CA ILE A 331 -20.27 -2.97 -8.36
C ILE A 331 -20.46 -3.72 -7.04
N ASN A 332 -21.44 -3.34 -6.23
CA ASN A 332 -21.76 -4.01 -4.96
C ASN A 332 -22.00 -5.51 -5.17
N HIS A 333 -22.86 -5.84 -6.15
CA HIS A 333 -23.18 -7.23 -6.47
C HIS A 333 -21.95 -8.02 -6.93
N GLU A 334 -21.10 -7.44 -7.81
CA GLU A 334 -19.85 -8.09 -8.29
C GLU A 334 -18.87 -8.31 -7.14
N LEU A 335 -18.67 -7.33 -6.27
CA LEU A 335 -17.78 -7.46 -5.09
C LEU A 335 -18.32 -8.50 -4.10
N GLY A 336 -19.63 -8.51 -3.87
CA GLY A 336 -20.30 -9.53 -3.04
C GLY A 336 -20.11 -10.94 -3.62
N PHE A 337 -20.30 -11.12 -4.93
CA PHE A 337 -20.05 -12.37 -5.63
C PHE A 337 -18.58 -12.81 -5.51
N VAL A 338 -17.64 -11.90 -5.78
CA VAL A 338 -16.19 -12.18 -5.67
C VAL A 338 -15.82 -12.64 -4.27
N SER A 339 -16.32 -11.96 -3.24
CA SER A 339 -16.06 -12.31 -1.83
C SER A 339 -16.71 -13.64 -1.44
N LYS A 340 -17.98 -13.85 -1.78
CA LYS A 340 -18.72 -15.08 -1.47
C LYS A 340 -18.05 -16.33 -2.04
N TYR A 341 -17.57 -16.24 -3.28
CA TYR A 341 -16.97 -17.37 -3.99
C TYR A 341 -15.45 -17.38 -3.98
N LYS A 342 -14.81 -16.48 -3.22
CA LYS A 342 -13.35 -16.40 -3.06
C LYS A 342 -12.59 -16.10 -4.36
N PHE A 343 -13.24 -15.43 -5.32
CA PHE A 343 -12.62 -15.05 -6.59
C PHE A 343 -11.55 -13.96 -6.45
N GLU A 344 -11.45 -13.29 -5.31
CA GLU A 344 -10.34 -12.38 -4.99
C GLU A 344 -8.98 -13.08 -5.09
N LYS A 345 -8.95 -14.40 -4.94
CA LYS A 345 -7.73 -15.22 -5.03
C LYS A 345 -7.27 -15.48 -6.47
N SER A 346 -8.17 -15.26 -7.45
CA SER A 346 -7.93 -15.60 -8.86
C SER A 346 -6.67 -14.95 -9.43
N PHE A 347 -6.43 -13.67 -9.17
CA PHE A 347 -5.26 -12.97 -9.65
C PHE A 347 -3.95 -13.56 -9.09
N GLY A 348 -3.92 -13.87 -7.79
CA GLY A 348 -2.77 -14.51 -7.16
C GLY A 348 -2.46 -15.89 -7.74
N ILE A 349 -3.50 -16.65 -8.11
CA ILE A 349 -3.34 -17.95 -8.79
C ILE A 349 -2.73 -17.77 -10.16
N VAL A 350 -3.25 -16.82 -10.95
CA VAL A 350 -2.69 -16.50 -12.26
C VAL A 350 -1.21 -16.13 -12.17
N LEU A 351 -0.84 -15.29 -11.19
CA LEU A 351 0.57 -14.95 -10.94
C LEU A 351 1.40 -16.19 -10.59
N ARG A 352 0.85 -17.09 -9.78
CA ARG A 352 1.54 -18.34 -9.40
C ARG A 352 1.73 -19.26 -10.60
N LEU A 353 0.69 -19.45 -11.42
CA LEU A 353 0.78 -20.25 -12.65
C LEU A 353 1.81 -19.67 -13.64
N MET A 354 1.82 -18.35 -13.83
CA MET A 354 2.83 -17.69 -14.64
C MET A 354 4.26 -17.87 -14.10
N SER A 355 4.40 -18.06 -12.79
CA SER A 355 5.70 -18.26 -12.14
C SER A 355 6.27 -19.68 -12.34
N ILE A 356 5.47 -20.65 -12.76
CA ILE A 356 5.89 -22.04 -13.01
C ILE A 356 6.83 -22.10 -14.21
N VAL A 357 6.55 -21.31 -15.24
CA VAL A 357 7.38 -21.31 -16.47
C VAL A 357 8.54 -20.33 -16.28
N PRO A 358 9.80 -20.80 -16.32
CA PRO A 358 10.98 -19.96 -16.17
C PRO A 358 10.99 -18.80 -17.18
N GLY A 359 11.20 -17.58 -16.68
CA GLY A 359 11.26 -16.38 -17.53
C GLY A 359 9.91 -15.82 -17.98
N PHE A 360 8.86 -16.63 -18.07
CA PHE A 360 7.54 -16.22 -18.59
C PHE A 360 6.92 -15.09 -17.74
N PHE A 361 6.97 -15.20 -16.42
CA PHE A 361 6.45 -14.16 -15.52
C PHE A 361 7.14 -12.82 -15.75
N ARG A 362 8.48 -12.81 -15.79
CA ARG A 362 9.26 -11.60 -16.06
C ARG A 362 8.95 -11.02 -17.44
N TRP A 363 8.93 -11.86 -18.49
CA TRP A 363 8.57 -11.45 -19.85
C TRP A 363 7.16 -10.85 -19.90
N ARG A 364 6.19 -11.51 -19.25
CA ARG A 364 4.79 -11.06 -19.25
C ARG A 364 4.59 -9.72 -18.53
N ILE A 365 5.26 -9.51 -17.41
CA ILE A 365 5.16 -8.25 -16.65
C ILE A 365 5.89 -7.12 -17.38
N LYS A 366 7.04 -7.40 -17.99
CA LYS A 366 7.81 -6.38 -18.74
C LYS A 366 7.20 -6.05 -20.10
N ARG A 367 6.30 -6.88 -20.61
CA ARG A 367 5.58 -6.58 -21.86
C ARG A 367 4.62 -5.43 -21.62
N ARG A 368 4.95 -4.27 -22.19
CA ARG A 368 4.12 -3.05 -22.07
C ARG A 368 2.80 -3.26 -22.80
N SER A 369 1.73 -3.46 -22.06
CA SER A 369 0.35 -3.53 -22.59
C SER A 369 -0.61 -3.01 -21.55
N VAL A 370 -1.52 -2.13 -21.95
CA VAL A 370 -2.56 -1.59 -21.07
C VAL A 370 -3.43 -2.74 -20.55
N ARG A 371 -3.46 -2.92 -19.23
CA ARG A 371 -4.25 -3.96 -18.55
C ARG A 371 -5.09 -3.40 -17.42
N THR A 372 -4.89 -2.12 -17.11
CA THR A 372 -5.54 -1.40 -16.02
C THR A 372 -5.61 0.05 -16.42
N THR A 373 -6.77 0.68 -16.26
CA THR A 373 -6.92 2.12 -16.48
C THR A 373 -6.42 2.89 -15.27
N THR A 374 -6.85 2.47 -14.07
CA THR A 374 -6.44 3.04 -12.79
C THR A 374 -6.56 2.03 -11.64
N VAL A 375 -6.12 2.44 -10.47
CA VAL A 375 -6.28 1.71 -9.19
C VAL A 375 -7.03 2.63 -8.22
N LEU A 376 -8.00 2.08 -7.49
CA LEU A 376 -8.56 2.73 -6.31
C LEU A 376 -8.21 1.92 -5.07
N THR A 377 -7.45 2.51 -4.17
CA THR A 377 -7.13 1.96 -2.85
C THR A 377 -8.00 2.63 -1.80
N ASN A 378 -8.82 1.86 -1.10
CA ASN A 378 -9.59 2.34 0.04
C ASN A 378 -8.97 1.78 1.33
N LEU A 379 -8.34 2.65 2.11
CA LEU A 379 -7.72 2.29 3.40
C LEU A 379 -8.67 2.51 4.60
N GLY A 380 -9.87 3.06 4.34
CA GLY A 380 -10.86 3.34 5.37
C GLY A 380 -10.31 4.29 6.45
N THR A 381 -10.41 3.87 7.70
CA THR A 381 -9.97 4.66 8.88
C THR A 381 -8.77 3.99 9.57
N PRO A 382 -7.57 4.08 9.01
CA PRO A 382 -6.42 3.29 9.46
C PRO A 382 -6.01 3.53 10.92
N PHE A 383 -6.18 4.75 11.43
CA PHE A 383 -5.80 5.14 12.80
C PHE A 383 -6.94 5.02 13.83
N ARG A 384 -8.17 4.65 13.43
CA ARG A 384 -9.32 4.56 14.35
C ARG A 384 -9.09 3.64 15.55
N LYS A 385 -8.38 2.54 15.35
CA LYS A 385 -8.04 1.54 16.37
C LYS A 385 -6.61 1.68 16.88
N SER A 386 -5.97 2.81 16.64
CA SER A 386 -4.64 3.08 17.17
C SER A 386 -4.68 3.09 18.70
N LYS A 387 -3.63 2.54 19.31
CA LYS A 387 -3.42 2.58 20.76
C LYS A 387 -2.61 3.80 21.22
N LEU A 388 -2.36 4.76 20.30
CA LEU A 388 -1.74 6.03 20.66
C LEU A 388 -2.65 6.80 21.64
N PRO A 389 -2.07 7.56 22.57
CA PRO A 389 -2.82 8.42 23.47
C PRO A 389 -3.68 9.42 22.71
N ARG A 390 -4.70 9.93 23.38
CA ARG A 390 -5.54 11.02 22.87
C ARG A 390 -5.66 12.09 23.93
N GLN A 391 -5.44 13.34 23.52
CA GLN A 391 -5.70 14.52 24.31
C GLN A 391 -6.70 15.40 23.54
N GLU A 392 -7.78 15.79 24.18
CA GLU A 392 -8.86 16.56 23.54
C GLU A 392 -9.38 15.97 22.22
N GLY A 393 -9.41 14.63 22.15
CA GLY A 393 -9.85 13.88 20.95
C GLY A 393 -8.78 13.67 19.89
N ALA A 394 -7.68 14.43 19.90
CA ALA A 394 -6.58 14.31 18.93
C ALA A 394 -5.55 13.24 19.34
N LEU A 395 -4.99 12.53 18.36
CA LEU A 395 -3.90 11.59 18.59
C LEU A 395 -2.62 12.33 19.00
N THR A 396 -1.99 11.86 20.07
CA THR A 396 -0.73 12.40 20.59
C THR A 396 0.38 11.36 20.62
N VAL A 397 1.63 11.81 20.59
CA VAL A 397 2.84 10.99 20.62
C VAL A 397 3.88 11.72 21.48
N GLY A 398 4.01 11.34 22.73
CA GLY A 398 4.71 12.18 23.72
C GLY A 398 3.98 13.49 23.91
N ASP A 399 4.68 14.61 23.75
CA ASP A 399 4.16 15.98 23.77
C ASP A 399 3.70 16.48 22.38
N LEU A 400 3.84 15.65 21.35
CA LEU A 400 3.52 16.00 19.98
C LEU A 400 2.05 15.67 19.66
N ARG A 401 1.43 16.48 18.78
CA ARG A 401 0.09 16.24 18.28
C ARG A 401 0.12 15.81 16.81
N LEU A 402 -0.44 14.65 16.49
CA LEU A 402 -0.58 14.18 15.11
C LEU A 402 -1.78 14.88 14.44
N VAL A 403 -1.50 15.83 13.56
CA VAL A 403 -2.52 16.67 12.92
C VAL A 403 -3.16 15.97 11.72
N ASP A 404 -2.37 15.34 10.84
CA ASP A 404 -2.86 14.66 9.66
C ASP A 404 -1.91 13.55 9.22
N VAL A 405 -2.45 12.58 8.48
CA VAL A 405 -1.69 11.52 7.83
C VAL A 405 -2.10 11.44 6.37
N GLU A 406 -1.19 11.82 5.49
CA GLU A 406 -1.37 11.75 4.06
C GLU A 406 -0.73 10.47 3.54
N LEU A 407 -1.52 9.62 2.91
CA LEU A 407 -1.04 8.37 2.31
C LEU A 407 -0.98 8.54 0.80
N ILE A 408 0.16 8.19 0.21
CA ILE A 408 0.45 8.41 -1.21
C ILE A 408 0.79 7.04 -1.82
N PRO A 409 -0.09 6.51 -2.70
CA PRO A 409 0.15 5.23 -3.37
C PRO A 409 1.16 5.39 -4.51
N PRO A 410 1.92 4.34 -4.89
CA PRO A 410 2.81 4.41 -6.04
C PRO A 410 2.03 4.48 -7.36
N VAL A 411 2.54 5.26 -8.32
CA VAL A 411 2.15 5.15 -9.73
C VAL A 411 2.94 4.05 -10.42
N HIS A 412 2.43 3.54 -11.52
CA HIS A 412 3.06 2.44 -12.24
C HIS A 412 3.11 2.72 -13.74
N ASP A 413 4.01 2.02 -14.45
CA ASP A 413 4.04 2.05 -15.90
C ASP A 413 2.64 1.72 -16.47
N LEU A 414 2.16 2.54 -17.39
CA LEU A 414 0.82 2.46 -18.01
C LEU A 414 -0.37 2.69 -17.08
N ILE A 415 -0.15 3.14 -15.84
CA ILE A 415 -1.19 3.55 -14.88
C ILE A 415 -0.82 4.94 -14.38
N PRO A 416 -1.14 5.99 -15.13
CA PRO A 416 -0.62 7.34 -14.88
C PRO A 416 -1.24 8.04 -13.67
N ALA A 417 -2.34 7.53 -13.14
CA ALA A 417 -2.98 8.05 -11.94
C ALA A 417 -3.48 6.91 -11.07
N VAL A 418 -3.31 7.03 -9.76
CA VAL A 418 -3.77 6.08 -8.74
C VAL A 418 -4.54 6.84 -7.67
N PHE A 419 -5.77 6.40 -7.41
CA PHE A 419 -6.66 7.00 -6.43
C PHE A 419 -6.51 6.31 -5.07
N LEU A 420 -6.53 7.11 -4.01
CA LEU A 420 -6.54 6.61 -2.64
C LEU A 420 -7.58 7.37 -1.83
N PHE A 421 -8.43 6.62 -1.13
CA PHE A 421 -9.35 7.14 -0.12
C PHE A 421 -8.85 6.73 1.27
N SER A 422 -8.78 7.69 2.18
CA SER A 422 -8.45 7.44 3.59
C SER A 422 -9.15 8.43 4.49
N THR A 423 -9.40 7.99 5.72
CA THR A 423 -9.93 8.86 6.78
C THR A 423 -8.92 8.89 7.93
N PHE A 424 -8.44 10.05 8.27
CA PHE A 424 -7.68 10.28 9.49
C PHE A 424 -8.58 11.01 10.49
N GLU A 425 -8.79 10.36 11.65
CA GLU A 425 -9.82 10.76 12.62
C GLU A 425 -11.21 10.84 11.94
N GLU A 426 -11.82 12.03 11.87
CA GLU A 426 -13.11 12.23 11.18
C GLU A 426 -12.96 12.88 9.79
N ARG A 427 -11.72 13.18 9.39
CA ARG A 427 -11.43 13.88 8.14
C ARG A 427 -11.08 12.88 7.05
N SER A 428 -11.99 12.74 6.09
CA SER A 428 -11.76 11.91 4.91
C SER A 428 -11.15 12.73 3.79
N ALA A 429 -10.28 12.10 3.02
CA ALA A 429 -9.66 12.73 1.87
C ALA A 429 -9.47 11.71 0.73
N ILE A 430 -9.50 12.25 -0.48
CA ILE A 430 -9.10 11.56 -1.71
C ILE A 430 -7.77 12.14 -2.15
N THR A 431 -6.83 11.25 -2.43
CA THR A 431 -5.52 11.56 -2.99
C THR A 431 -5.40 10.94 -4.37
N ILE A 432 -4.98 11.69 -5.36
CA ILE A 432 -4.55 11.16 -6.67
C ILE A 432 -3.05 11.36 -6.76
N ASN A 433 -2.27 10.28 -6.76
CA ASN A 433 -0.88 10.32 -7.15
C ASN A 433 -0.79 10.08 -8.65
N TYR A 434 -0.04 10.91 -9.38
CA TYR A 434 -0.02 10.86 -10.84
C TYR A 434 1.38 11.05 -11.42
N ASP A 435 1.56 10.53 -12.63
CA ASP A 435 2.78 10.72 -13.41
C ASP A 435 2.70 12.04 -14.19
N GLN A 436 3.43 13.05 -13.74
CA GLN A 436 3.45 14.38 -14.35
C GLN A 436 4.01 14.43 -15.79
N ARG A 437 4.66 13.36 -16.25
CA ARG A 437 5.13 13.24 -17.64
C ARG A 437 3.98 12.90 -18.59
N VAL A 438 2.87 12.41 -18.05
CA VAL A 438 1.72 11.89 -18.78
C VAL A 438 0.47 12.71 -18.51
N LEU A 439 0.24 13.06 -17.25
CA LEU A 439 -0.91 13.83 -16.77
C LEU A 439 -0.39 15.12 -16.14
N SER A 440 -0.71 16.27 -16.73
CA SER A 440 -0.29 17.57 -16.19
C SER A 440 -1.00 17.88 -14.86
N CYS A 441 -0.45 18.77 -14.04
CA CYS A 441 -1.06 19.18 -12.78
C CYS A 441 -2.52 19.69 -12.97
N PRO A 442 -2.82 20.60 -13.92
CA PRO A 442 -4.22 21.02 -14.17
C PRO A 442 -5.14 19.86 -14.57
N GLN A 443 -4.63 18.90 -15.34
CA GLN A 443 -5.43 17.71 -15.72
C GLN A 443 -5.71 16.80 -14.51
N ALA A 444 -4.72 16.62 -13.62
CA ALA A 444 -4.90 15.82 -12.41
C ALA A 444 -5.88 16.49 -11.43
N GLU A 445 -5.80 17.82 -11.28
CA GLU A 445 -6.72 18.60 -10.48
C GLU A 445 -8.14 18.54 -11.06
N ARG A 446 -8.27 18.69 -12.40
CA ARG A 446 -9.57 18.55 -13.07
C ARG A 446 -10.17 17.16 -12.90
N LEU A 447 -9.37 16.11 -13.01
CA LEU A 447 -9.82 14.73 -12.77
C LEU A 447 -10.30 14.55 -11.31
N LEU A 448 -9.60 15.15 -10.34
CA LEU A 448 -10.00 15.12 -8.94
C LEU A 448 -11.31 15.89 -8.71
N GLU A 449 -11.47 17.05 -9.34
CA GLU A 449 -12.68 17.86 -9.28
C GLU A 449 -13.89 17.10 -9.85
N ILE A 450 -13.75 16.54 -11.07
CA ILE A 450 -14.80 15.71 -11.68
C ILE A 450 -15.18 14.55 -10.75
N TYR A 451 -14.20 13.90 -10.13
CA TYR A 451 -14.46 12.80 -9.20
C TYR A 451 -15.31 13.26 -8.01
N PHE A 452 -15.03 14.45 -7.45
CA PHE A 452 -15.86 15.01 -6.37
C PHE A 452 -17.27 15.33 -6.84
N GLU A 453 -17.42 15.93 -8.02
CA GLU A 453 -18.74 16.21 -8.60
C GLU A 453 -19.56 14.92 -8.78
N GLU A 454 -18.94 13.85 -9.29
CA GLU A 454 -19.63 12.56 -9.47
C GLU A 454 -19.97 11.89 -8.12
N ILE A 455 -19.14 12.03 -7.09
CA ILE A 455 -19.47 11.57 -5.74
C ILE A 455 -20.68 12.34 -5.20
N CYS A 456 -20.72 13.67 -5.34
CA CYS A 456 -21.85 14.47 -4.88
C CYS A 456 -23.15 14.06 -5.61
N ARG A 457 -23.11 13.87 -6.93
CA ARG A 457 -24.27 13.37 -7.68
C ARG A 457 -24.81 12.02 -7.19
N LEU A 458 -23.90 11.10 -6.85
CA LEU A 458 -24.26 9.77 -6.32
C LEU A 458 -24.87 9.82 -4.91
N VAL A 459 -24.67 10.90 -4.16
CA VAL A 459 -25.23 11.06 -2.81
C VAL A 459 -26.44 11.99 -2.77
N ASP A 460 -26.57 12.96 -3.68
CA ASP A 460 -27.71 13.89 -3.74
C ASP A 460 -29.02 13.17 -4.09
N GLY A 461 -28.96 12.03 -4.77
CA GLY A 461 -30.10 11.15 -5.05
C GLY A 461 -30.57 10.30 -3.85
N LEU A 462 -29.92 10.38 -2.69
CA LEU A 462 -30.27 9.61 -1.50
C LEU A 462 -31.24 10.40 -0.62
N PRO A 463 -32.26 9.72 0.01
CA PRO A 463 -33.11 10.36 0.99
C PRO A 463 -32.27 10.90 2.16
N ALA A 464 -32.58 12.09 2.62
CA ALA A 464 -31.97 12.67 3.82
C ALA A 464 -32.25 11.75 5.02
N SER A 465 -31.20 11.20 5.60
CA SER A 465 -31.27 10.28 6.76
C SER A 465 -31.29 11.05 8.08
#